data_cf9449aefa2d0c511f2db91d5e18a84f
#
_entry.id   cf9449aefa2d0c511f2db91d5e18a84f
#
_cell.length_a   1.000
_cell.length_b   1.000
_cell.length_c   1.000
_cell.angle_alpha   90.00
_cell.angle_beta   90.00
_cell.angle_gamma   90.00
#
_symmetry.space_group_name_H-M   'P 1'
#
loop_
_entity.id
_entity.type
_entity.pdbx_description
1 polymer ?
#
loop_
_entity_poly.entity_id
_entity_poly.type
_entity_poly.pdbx_seq_one_letter_code
_entity_poly.pdbx_strand_id
1 'polypeptide(L)'
;MSNENMEVAIVEEKETQVKEFKENNHIVISEKFENELRLINEKFSGENNKVMQILRDNKTASFLKVKNLSEAGLSILNNDYYIVPMGNNVNIEPSYMGLVKVAINEALKRGFEIIVKSDTIANSDEVKIITENEIDNLSISKNPLDNSIKGAYALISIVKNGNLLYRKAEFLTKEQLDIIKSKTFTKGGGVYKEFPEEMARKSAIRRAIKHIGYFIKSDVLDGVIDIDNENYNFSNSNLKAIDDKKEQINNSIKELKEIKDQYDAFIKENGISKKESEEFILKYNIFTIEKFQNVLANKEKAIKTIKGEL
;
A
#
# COMPACT_ATOMS: atom_id res chain seq x y z
N MET A 1 20.30 23.78 28.47
CA MET A 1 20.00 22.34 28.41
C MET A 1 21.02 21.72 27.48
N SER A 2 21.68 20.64 27.90
CA SER A 2 22.66 19.97 27.06
C SER A 2 21.98 19.22 25.90
N ASN A 3 22.67 19.08 24.78
CA ASN A 3 22.14 18.34 23.61
C ASN A 3 21.68 16.92 23.97
N GLU A 4 22.32 16.26 24.93
CA GLU A 4 21.92 14.94 25.44
C GLU A 4 20.50 14.94 26.07
N ASN A 5 20.14 15.96 26.83
CA ASN A 5 18.80 16.05 27.45
C ASN A 5 17.70 16.33 26.39
N MET A 6 18.06 16.96 25.28
CA MET A 6 17.13 17.16 24.15
C MET A 6 16.94 15.87 23.34
N GLU A 7 18.00 15.09 23.11
CA GLU A 7 17.89 13.80 22.42
C GLU A 7 17.09 12.78 23.25
N VAL A 8 17.31 12.70 24.55
CA VAL A 8 16.53 11.83 25.44
C VAL A 8 15.04 12.22 25.46
N ALA A 9 14.73 13.52 25.58
CA ALA A 9 13.35 14.01 25.55
C ALA A 9 12.64 13.71 24.20
N ILE A 10 13.36 13.82 23.08
CA ILE A 10 12.84 13.49 21.75
C ILE A 10 12.57 11.98 21.61
N VAL A 11 13.42 11.13 22.19
CA VAL A 11 13.25 9.67 22.18
C VAL A 11 12.06 9.27 23.04
N GLU A 12 11.93 9.81 24.24
CA GLU A 12 10.80 9.53 25.14
C GLU A 12 9.46 9.99 24.56
N GLU A 13 9.43 11.15 23.90
CA GLU A 13 8.21 11.64 23.21
C GLU A 13 7.83 10.73 22.03
N LYS A 14 8.83 10.22 21.30
CA LYS A 14 8.64 9.28 20.18
C LYS A 14 8.11 7.92 20.65
N GLU A 15 8.64 7.38 21.75
CA GLU A 15 8.18 6.12 22.34
C GLU A 15 6.75 6.24 22.88
N THR A 16 6.41 7.37 23.48
CA THR A 16 5.07 7.65 24.00
C THR A 16 4.05 7.71 22.86
N GLN A 17 4.38 8.36 21.74
CA GLN A 17 3.47 8.46 20.58
C GLN A 17 3.21 7.10 19.91
N VAL A 18 4.22 6.23 19.81
CA VAL A 18 4.05 4.85 19.30
C VAL A 18 3.22 4.03 20.26
N LYS A 19 3.40 4.23 21.57
CA LYS A 19 2.65 3.53 22.63
C LYS A 19 1.17 3.93 22.64
N GLU A 20 0.87 5.23 22.55
CA GLU A 20 -0.51 5.74 22.44
C GLU A 20 -1.21 5.22 21.16
N PHE A 21 -0.48 5.08 20.06
CA PHE A 21 -1.01 4.51 18.82
C PHE A 21 -1.33 3.02 18.97
N LYS A 22 -0.46 2.26 19.64
CA LYS A 22 -0.67 0.83 19.98
C LYS A 22 -1.92 0.65 20.86
N GLU A 23 -2.09 1.49 21.86
CA GLU A 23 -3.18 1.40 22.82
C GLU A 23 -4.55 1.77 22.22
N ASN A 24 -4.57 2.75 21.30
CA ASN A 24 -5.83 3.28 20.75
C ASN A 24 -6.39 2.51 19.53
N ASN A 25 -5.60 1.74 18.81
CA ASN A 25 -6.04 1.16 17.53
C ASN A 25 -6.00 -0.39 17.46
N HIS A 26 -5.53 -1.10 18.48
CA HIS A 26 -5.34 -2.57 18.49
C HIS A 26 -4.64 -3.13 17.22
N ILE A 27 -3.86 -2.30 16.53
CA ILE A 27 -3.10 -2.73 15.36
C ILE A 27 -1.89 -3.49 15.86
N VAL A 28 -1.77 -4.76 15.48
CA VAL A 28 -0.54 -5.51 15.71
C VAL A 28 0.57 -4.84 14.88
N ILE A 29 1.47 -4.17 15.58
CA ILE A 29 2.58 -3.45 14.95
C ILE A 29 3.74 -4.46 14.81
N SER A 30 4.12 -4.75 13.56
CA SER A 30 5.30 -5.55 13.28
C SER A 30 6.57 -4.72 13.48
N GLU A 31 7.69 -5.36 13.80
CA GLU A 31 8.99 -4.70 13.92
C GLU A 31 9.37 -3.94 12.63
N LYS A 32 9.01 -4.48 11.46
CA LYS A 32 9.22 -3.81 10.18
C LYS A 32 8.48 -2.48 10.11
N PHE A 33 7.25 -2.46 10.55
CA PHE A 33 6.44 -1.24 10.52
C PHE A 33 6.93 -0.21 11.54
N GLU A 34 7.34 -0.62 12.75
CA GLU A 34 7.96 0.27 13.74
C GLU A 34 9.23 0.93 13.19
N ASN A 35 10.08 0.13 12.55
CA ASN A 35 11.29 0.64 11.92
C ASN A 35 10.95 1.65 10.82
N GLU A 36 9.94 1.36 9.98
CA GLU A 36 9.55 2.24 8.89
C GLU A 36 8.98 3.57 9.40
N LEU A 37 8.17 3.56 10.47
CA LEU A 37 7.68 4.79 11.12
C LEU A 37 8.83 5.65 11.64
N ARG A 38 9.88 5.03 12.21
CA ARG A 38 11.07 5.73 12.66
C ARG A 38 11.80 6.40 11.51
N LEU A 39 12.00 5.68 10.39
CA LEU A 39 12.64 6.21 9.19
C LEU A 39 11.85 7.37 8.56
N ILE A 40 10.52 7.28 8.53
CA ILE A 40 9.66 8.38 8.08
C ILE A 40 9.85 9.60 8.99
N ASN A 41 9.85 9.40 10.30
CA ASN A 41 10.04 10.47 11.25
C ASN A 41 11.42 11.13 11.10
N GLU A 42 12.48 10.35 10.89
CA GLU A 42 13.82 10.89 10.60
C GLU A 42 13.85 11.68 9.28
N LYS A 43 13.33 11.12 8.22
CA LYS A 43 13.31 11.76 6.89
C LYS A 43 12.56 13.09 6.88
N PHE A 44 11.54 13.21 7.72
CA PHE A 44 10.65 14.39 7.79
C PHE A 44 10.77 15.14 9.13
N SER A 45 11.88 15.02 9.87
CA SER A 45 12.10 15.67 11.15
C SER A 45 12.60 17.11 11.02
N GLY A 46 11.78 18.03 10.54
CA GLY A 46 12.12 19.46 10.52
C GLY A 46 11.09 20.30 11.29
N GLU A 47 11.49 21.41 11.89
CA GLU A 47 10.63 22.26 12.75
C GLU A 47 9.33 22.75 12.08
N ASN A 48 9.24 22.73 10.75
CA ASN A 48 8.06 23.14 9.98
C ASN A 48 7.55 22.04 9.04
N ASN A 49 7.71 20.76 9.39
CA ASN A 49 7.39 19.68 8.47
C ASN A 49 5.88 19.44 8.39
N LYS A 50 5.25 20.05 7.39
CA LYS A 50 3.83 19.88 7.06
C LYS A 50 3.44 18.41 6.86
N VAL A 51 4.34 17.58 6.34
CA VAL A 51 4.09 16.14 6.11
C VAL A 51 3.84 15.43 7.42
N MET A 52 4.69 15.64 8.43
CA MET A 52 4.50 15.01 9.75
C MET A 52 3.25 15.49 10.46
N GLN A 53 2.92 16.78 10.33
CA GLN A 53 1.67 17.32 10.87
C GLN A 53 0.45 16.61 10.25
N ILE A 54 0.39 16.54 8.92
CA ILE A 54 -0.72 15.89 8.20
C ILE A 54 -0.79 14.39 8.52
N LEU A 55 0.36 13.70 8.62
CA LEU A 55 0.39 12.29 9.02
C LEU A 55 -0.17 12.10 10.44
N ARG A 56 0.11 12.99 11.37
CA ARG A 56 -0.44 12.97 12.74
C ARG A 56 -1.94 13.21 12.75
N ASP A 57 -2.44 14.11 11.92
CA ASP A 57 -3.85 14.48 11.85
C ASP A 57 -4.70 13.39 11.15
N ASN A 58 -4.14 12.71 10.14
CA ASN A 58 -4.80 11.67 9.34
C ASN A 58 -4.36 10.25 9.70
N LYS A 59 -4.18 9.96 10.98
CA LYS A 59 -3.49 8.79 11.53
C LYS A 59 -3.86 7.44 10.88
N THR A 60 -5.14 7.08 10.79
CA THR A 60 -5.51 5.69 10.50
C THR A 60 -5.25 5.25 9.05
N ALA A 61 -5.74 5.99 8.06
CA ALA A 61 -5.63 5.58 6.65
C ALA A 61 -4.19 5.62 6.14
N SER A 62 -3.44 6.67 6.49
CA SER A 62 -2.04 6.84 6.10
C SER A 62 -1.15 5.78 6.76
N PHE A 63 -1.39 5.47 8.03
CA PHE A 63 -0.64 4.44 8.75
C PHE A 63 -0.90 3.04 8.18
N LEU A 64 -2.14 2.71 7.82
CA LEU A 64 -2.45 1.43 7.19
C LEU A 64 -1.73 1.27 5.85
N LYS A 65 -1.65 2.33 5.04
CA LYS A 65 -0.88 2.30 3.79
C LYS A 65 0.61 2.06 4.05
N VAL A 66 1.21 2.80 4.99
CA VAL A 66 2.62 2.61 5.38
C VAL A 66 2.85 1.20 5.91
N LYS A 67 1.94 0.69 6.76
CA LYS A 67 2.00 -0.68 7.27
C LYS A 67 2.02 -1.70 6.13
N ASN A 68 1.08 -1.61 5.20
CA ASN A 68 1.01 -2.54 4.07
C ASN A 68 2.26 -2.49 3.19
N LEU A 69 2.79 -1.28 2.94
CA LEU A 69 4.02 -1.10 2.16
C LEU A 69 5.24 -1.68 2.90
N SER A 70 5.38 -1.44 4.20
CA SER A 70 6.49 -1.98 5.00
C SER A 70 6.45 -3.51 5.12
N GLU A 71 5.25 -4.09 5.30
CA GLU A 71 5.06 -5.53 5.34
C GLU A 71 5.33 -6.19 3.98
N ALA A 72 5.08 -5.48 2.88
CA ALA A 72 5.50 -5.87 1.54
C ALA A 72 7.03 -5.76 1.31
N GLY A 73 7.78 -5.28 2.30
CA GLY A 73 9.24 -5.13 2.24
C GLY A 73 9.71 -3.87 1.53
N LEU A 74 8.83 -2.86 1.43
CA LEU A 74 9.16 -1.54 0.88
C LEU A 74 9.63 -0.58 1.98
N SER A 75 10.56 0.31 1.65
CA SER A 75 11.08 1.32 2.57
C SER A 75 11.21 2.68 1.92
N ILE A 76 10.90 3.72 2.70
CA ILE A 76 11.06 5.11 2.29
C ILE A 76 12.51 5.51 2.07
N LEU A 77 13.44 4.86 2.76
CA LEU A 77 14.88 5.08 2.56
C LEU A 77 15.35 4.66 1.18
N ASN A 78 14.80 3.56 0.66
CA ASN A 78 15.14 3.03 -0.65
C ASN A 78 14.39 3.75 -1.78
N ASN A 79 13.56 4.74 -1.46
CA ASN A 79 12.62 5.36 -2.39
C ASN A 79 11.68 4.34 -3.06
N ASP A 80 11.34 3.24 -2.33
CA ASP A 80 10.39 2.25 -2.79
C ASP A 80 8.96 2.81 -2.82
N TYR A 81 8.70 3.88 -2.07
CA TYR A 81 7.48 4.68 -2.13
C TYR A 81 7.75 6.13 -1.73
N TYR A 82 6.78 7.00 -2.00
CA TYR A 82 6.84 8.43 -1.71
C TYR A 82 5.69 8.84 -0.82
N ILE A 83 5.95 9.85 0.04
CA ILE A 83 4.94 10.56 0.82
C ILE A 83 4.93 11.98 0.31
N VAL A 84 3.84 12.38 -0.35
CA VAL A 84 3.72 13.68 -1.01
C VAL A 84 2.60 14.48 -0.34
N PRO A 85 2.89 15.68 0.19
CA PRO A 85 1.84 16.53 0.76
C PRO A 85 0.90 17.05 -0.35
N MET A 86 -0.41 16.94 -0.10
CA MET A 86 -1.46 17.41 -1.00
C MET A 86 -2.48 18.21 -0.20
N GLY A 87 -2.24 19.53 -0.08
CA GLY A 87 -3.08 20.41 0.74
C GLY A 87 -3.03 20.00 2.23
N ASN A 88 -4.16 19.55 2.78
CA ASN A 88 -4.27 19.05 4.15
C ASN A 88 -4.19 17.52 4.24
N ASN A 89 -3.85 16.83 3.15
CA ASN A 89 -3.69 15.40 3.08
C ASN A 89 -2.27 15.03 2.65
N VAL A 90 -1.90 13.77 2.84
CA VAL A 90 -0.70 13.17 2.26
C VAL A 90 -1.10 12.08 1.29
N ASN A 91 -0.45 12.08 0.14
CA ASN A 91 -0.51 10.98 -0.80
C ASN A 91 0.67 10.03 -0.54
N ILE A 92 0.39 8.76 -0.31
CA ILE A 92 1.39 7.71 -0.13
C ILE A 92 1.34 6.83 -1.38
N GLU A 93 2.39 6.87 -2.17
CA GLU A 93 2.44 6.28 -3.51
C GLU A 93 3.63 5.33 -3.64
N PRO A 94 3.42 4.04 -3.96
CA PRO A 94 4.50 3.15 -4.31
C PRO A 94 5.27 3.69 -5.52
N SER A 95 6.59 3.63 -5.50
CA SER A 95 7.37 3.91 -6.71
C SER A 95 7.21 2.76 -7.70
N TYR A 96 7.48 3.01 -8.99
CA TYR A 96 7.46 1.91 -9.96
C TYR A 96 8.51 0.84 -9.64
N MET A 97 9.64 1.22 -9.06
CA MET A 97 10.66 0.28 -8.58
C MET A 97 10.17 -0.51 -7.38
N GLY A 98 9.43 0.12 -6.47
CA GLY A 98 8.78 -0.57 -5.35
C GLY A 98 7.77 -1.60 -5.83
N LEU A 99 6.93 -1.26 -6.81
CA LEU A 99 6.00 -2.22 -7.42
C LEU A 99 6.73 -3.41 -8.06
N VAL A 100 7.81 -3.16 -8.82
CA VAL A 100 8.65 -4.22 -9.40
C VAL A 100 9.26 -5.10 -8.32
N LYS A 101 9.80 -4.49 -7.25
CA LYS A 101 10.41 -5.20 -6.12
C LYS A 101 9.42 -6.14 -5.45
N VAL A 102 8.20 -5.68 -5.16
CA VAL A 102 7.16 -6.53 -4.56
C VAL A 102 6.79 -7.67 -5.49
N ALA A 103 6.57 -7.37 -6.78
CA ALA A 103 6.25 -8.39 -7.77
C ALA A 103 7.32 -9.48 -7.86
N ILE A 104 8.60 -9.09 -7.90
CA ILE A 104 9.73 -10.04 -7.92
C ILE A 104 9.75 -10.87 -6.63
N ASN A 105 9.65 -10.24 -5.45
CA ASN A 105 9.70 -10.94 -4.17
C ASN A 105 8.55 -11.95 -4.04
N GLU A 106 7.34 -11.56 -4.42
CA GLU A 106 6.17 -12.43 -4.35
C GLU A 106 6.22 -13.57 -5.37
N ALA A 107 6.80 -13.34 -6.55
CA ALA A 107 7.05 -14.39 -7.54
C ALA A 107 8.11 -15.39 -7.05
N LEU A 108 9.21 -14.91 -6.48
CA LEU A 108 10.29 -15.77 -5.93
C LEU A 108 9.79 -16.69 -4.82
N LYS A 109 8.90 -16.23 -3.94
CA LYS A 109 8.26 -17.08 -2.91
C LYS A 109 7.49 -18.25 -3.51
N ARG A 110 7.07 -18.16 -4.77
CA ARG A 110 6.33 -19.20 -5.52
C ARG A 110 7.19 -19.97 -6.51
N GLY A 111 8.50 -19.72 -6.49
CA GLY A 111 9.46 -20.37 -7.39
C GLY A 111 9.41 -19.84 -8.81
N PHE A 112 8.94 -18.60 -9.02
CA PHE A 112 8.99 -17.90 -10.31
C PHE A 112 10.03 -16.79 -10.27
N GLU A 113 10.61 -16.51 -11.43
CA GLU A 113 11.46 -15.35 -11.69
C GLU A 113 10.72 -14.37 -12.60
N ILE A 114 10.80 -13.07 -12.30
CA ILE A 114 10.24 -12.01 -13.13
C ILE A 114 11.38 -11.21 -13.76
N ILE A 115 11.29 -11.02 -15.08
CA ILE A 115 12.18 -10.16 -15.84
C ILE A 115 11.35 -9.02 -16.43
N VAL A 116 11.74 -7.78 -16.13
CA VAL A 116 11.09 -6.57 -16.63
C VAL A 116 12.06 -5.83 -17.55
N LYS A 117 11.62 -5.53 -18.77
CA LYS A 117 12.32 -4.66 -19.72
C LYS A 117 11.37 -3.56 -20.16
N SER A 118 11.85 -2.34 -20.31
CA SER A 118 11.04 -1.23 -20.80
C SER A 118 11.88 -0.24 -21.57
N ASP A 119 11.26 0.40 -22.53
CA ASP A 119 11.88 1.50 -23.27
C ASP A 119 10.83 2.39 -23.93
N THR A 120 11.26 3.53 -24.46
CA THR A 120 10.46 4.37 -25.34
C THR A 120 10.47 3.87 -26.77
N ILE A 121 9.46 4.26 -27.53
CA ILE A 121 9.32 4.00 -28.96
C ILE A 121 9.35 5.35 -29.67
N ALA A 122 10.30 5.53 -30.59
CA ALA A 122 10.43 6.71 -31.42
C ALA A 122 9.49 6.66 -32.63
N ASN A 123 9.31 7.79 -33.32
CA ASN A 123 8.44 7.87 -34.50
C ASN A 123 8.93 6.96 -35.65
N SER A 124 10.24 6.85 -35.81
CA SER A 124 10.88 6.05 -36.83
C SER A 124 11.15 4.58 -36.45
N ASP A 125 10.81 4.19 -35.19
CA ASP A 125 10.99 2.80 -34.76
C ASP A 125 9.94 1.88 -35.37
N GLU A 126 10.39 0.72 -35.87
CA GLU A 126 9.51 -0.34 -36.36
C GLU A 126 9.27 -1.36 -35.22
N VAL A 127 8.00 -1.54 -34.86
CA VAL A 127 7.57 -2.45 -33.78
C VAL A 127 6.81 -3.62 -34.40
N LYS A 128 7.27 -4.84 -34.12
CA LYS A 128 6.61 -6.08 -34.52
C LYS A 128 6.37 -6.95 -33.31
N ILE A 129 5.14 -7.42 -33.12
CA ILE A 129 4.75 -8.37 -32.07
C ILE A 129 4.15 -9.60 -32.73
N ILE A 130 4.58 -10.76 -32.31
CA ILE A 130 3.98 -12.05 -32.63
C ILE A 130 3.64 -12.72 -31.29
N THR A 131 2.36 -13.00 -31.06
CA THR A 131 1.90 -13.70 -29.85
C THR A 131 1.65 -15.16 -30.17
N GLU A 132 2.31 -16.06 -29.46
CA GLU A 132 2.14 -17.49 -29.54
C GLU A 132 2.06 -18.08 -28.13
N ASN A 133 1.02 -18.83 -27.82
CA ASN A 133 0.82 -19.50 -26.52
C ASN A 133 1.03 -18.55 -25.31
N GLU A 134 0.42 -17.36 -25.34
CA GLU A 134 0.54 -16.31 -24.30
C GLU A 134 1.96 -15.72 -24.15
N ILE A 135 2.83 -15.95 -25.12
CA ILE A 135 4.18 -15.41 -25.19
C ILE A 135 4.26 -14.35 -26.30
N ASP A 136 4.41 -13.10 -25.91
CA ASP A 136 4.63 -12.00 -26.85
C ASP A 136 6.11 -11.96 -27.27
N ASN A 137 6.39 -12.22 -28.51
CA ASN A 137 7.70 -12.05 -29.12
C ASN A 137 7.78 -10.64 -29.71
N LEU A 138 8.43 -9.74 -28.98
CA LEU A 138 8.60 -8.34 -29.36
C LEU A 138 9.94 -8.14 -30.06
N SER A 139 9.88 -7.55 -31.25
CA SER A 139 11.05 -7.08 -32.01
C SER A 139 10.91 -5.59 -32.31
N ILE A 140 11.93 -4.81 -31.97
CA ILE A 140 11.96 -3.37 -32.23
C ILE A 140 13.25 -3.04 -32.98
N SER A 141 13.08 -2.49 -34.17
CA SER A 141 14.19 -1.92 -34.96
C SER A 141 14.28 -0.43 -34.59
N LYS A 142 15.30 -0.06 -33.82
CA LYS A 142 15.49 1.31 -33.35
C LYS A 142 16.33 2.17 -34.27
N ASN A 143 15.91 3.41 -34.47
CA ASN A 143 16.75 4.45 -35.03
C ASN A 143 17.42 5.25 -33.88
N PRO A 144 18.73 5.08 -33.62
CA PRO A 144 19.39 5.73 -32.47
C PRO A 144 19.49 7.25 -32.57
N LEU A 145 19.16 7.82 -33.74
CA LEU A 145 19.19 9.26 -33.98
C LEU A 145 17.82 9.93 -33.76
N ASP A 146 16.76 9.16 -33.58
CA ASP A 146 15.40 9.67 -33.32
C ASP A 146 15.10 9.67 -31.83
N ASN A 147 15.11 10.86 -31.21
CA ASN A 147 14.79 11.06 -29.81
C ASN A 147 13.30 11.43 -29.58
N SER A 148 12.45 11.25 -30.59
CA SER A 148 11.02 11.47 -30.42
C SER A 148 10.39 10.39 -29.52
N ILE A 149 9.26 10.72 -28.90
CA ILE A 149 8.48 9.76 -28.11
C ILE A 149 7.11 9.58 -28.77
N LYS A 150 6.96 8.48 -29.52
CA LYS A 150 5.69 8.00 -30.06
C LYS A 150 4.90 7.18 -29.02
N GLY A 151 5.62 6.53 -28.11
CA GLY A 151 5.04 5.69 -27.08
C GLY A 151 6.10 5.12 -26.14
N ALA A 152 5.69 4.20 -25.31
CA ALA A 152 6.56 3.41 -24.44
C ALA A 152 6.04 1.99 -24.33
N TYR A 153 6.92 1.04 -23.99
CA TYR A 153 6.53 -0.32 -23.70
C TYR A 153 7.20 -0.85 -22.43
N ALA A 154 6.57 -1.86 -21.85
CA ALA A 154 7.17 -2.72 -20.84
C ALA A 154 6.91 -4.18 -21.24
N LEU A 155 7.96 -4.98 -21.26
CA LEU A 155 7.93 -6.41 -21.52
C LEU A 155 8.18 -7.13 -20.19
N ILE A 156 7.19 -7.90 -19.73
CA ILE A 156 7.31 -8.72 -18.53
C ILE A 156 7.35 -10.18 -18.91
N SER A 157 8.34 -10.89 -18.38
CA SER A 157 8.50 -12.33 -18.56
C SER A 157 8.43 -13.02 -17.19
N ILE A 158 7.72 -14.14 -17.13
CA ILE A 158 7.66 -15.04 -15.97
C ILE A 158 8.39 -16.33 -16.37
N VAL A 159 9.41 -16.67 -15.60
CA VAL A 159 10.29 -17.82 -15.83
C VAL A 159 10.21 -18.76 -14.65
N LYS A 160 10.23 -20.06 -14.89
CA LYS A 160 10.33 -21.10 -13.84
C LYS A 160 11.34 -22.15 -14.27
N ASN A 161 12.35 -22.39 -13.43
CA ASN A 161 13.42 -23.37 -13.72
C ASN A 161 14.07 -23.13 -15.09
N GLY A 162 14.31 -21.88 -15.45
CA GLY A 162 14.88 -21.50 -16.75
C GLY A 162 13.92 -21.53 -17.95
N ASN A 163 12.70 -22.03 -17.78
CA ASN A 163 11.69 -22.06 -18.83
C ASN A 163 10.79 -20.82 -18.80
N LEU A 164 10.63 -20.17 -19.94
CA LEU A 164 9.70 -19.06 -20.12
C LEU A 164 8.27 -19.61 -20.12
N LEU A 165 7.46 -19.18 -19.14
CA LEU A 165 6.06 -19.59 -19.02
C LEU A 165 5.09 -18.56 -19.59
N TYR A 166 5.42 -17.29 -19.46
CA TYR A 166 4.57 -16.18 -19.86
C TYR A 166 5.43 -14.98 -20.23
N ARG A 167 5.00 -14.25 -21.25
CA ARG A 167 5.60 -12.97 -21.60
C ARG A 167 4.55 -12.06 -22.22
N LYS A 168 4.41 -10.88 -21.64
CA LYS A 168 3.47 -9.88 -22.13
C LYS A 168 4.16 -8.55 -22.37
N ALA A 169 3.86 -7.96 -23.52
CA ALA A 169 4.26 -6.62 -23.89
C ALA A 169 3.08 -5.66 -23.67
N GLU A 170 3.24 -4.71 -22.77
CA GLU A 170 2.30 -3.61 -22.57
C GLU A 170 2.80 -2.36 -23.26
N PHE A 171 1.90 -1.72 -24.03
CA PHE A 171 2.21 -0.52 -24.79
C PHE A 171 1.39 0.66 -24.31
N LEU A 172 2.01 1.81 -24.25
CA LEU A 172 1.36 3.10 -24.07
C LEU A 172 1.60 3.97 -25.31
N THR A 173 0.53 4.40 -25.96
CA THR A 173 0.63 5.37 -27.05
C THR A 173 0.94 6.77 -26.52
N LYS A 174 1.34 7.66 -27.42
CA LYS A 174 1.59 9.08 -27.09
C LYS A 174 0.38 9.72 -26.40
N GLU A 175 -0.83 9.48 -26.91
CA GLU A 175 -2.08 9.99 -26.37
C GLU A 175 -2.31 9.49 -24.95
N GLN A 176 -2.06 8.22 -24.68
CA GLN A 176 -2.19 7.64 -23.33
C GLN A 176 -1.16 8.24 -22.37
N LEU A 177 0.07 8.45 -22.81
CA LEU A 177 1.11 9.11 -22.02
C LEU A 177 0.75 10.56 -21.72
N ASP A 178 0.20 11.28 -22.68
CA ASP A 178 -0.25 12.67 -22.51
C ASP A 178 -1.44 12.76 -21.53
N ILE A 179 -2.37 11.80 -21.56
CA ILE A 179 -3.44 11.67 -20.56
C ILE A 179 -2.88 11.43 -19.16
N ILE A 180 -1.94 10.49 -19.00
CA ILE A 180 -1.30 10.22 -17.71
C ILE A 180 -0.60 11.49 -17.19
N LYS A 181 0.17 12.16 -18.06
CA LYS A 181 0.87 13.39 -17.78
C LYS A 181 -0.08 14.51 -17.31
N SER A 182 -1.23 14.66 -17.96
CA SER A 182 -2.22 15.71 -17.62
C SER A 182 -2.87 15.50 -16.25
N LYS A 183 -2.92 14.25 -15.78
CA LYS A 183 -3.50 13.87 -14.48
C LYS A 183 -2.53 14.01 -13.31
N THR A 184 -1.25 14.29 -13.56
CA THR A 184 -0.28 14.49 -12.49
C THR A 184 -0.48 15.82 -11.78
N PHE A 185 -0.10 15.90 -10.51
CA PHE A 185 -0.19 17.12 -9.71
C PHE A 185 0.46 18.33 -10.41
N THR A 186 1.60 18.13 -11.07
CA THR A 186 2.32 19.16 -11.81
C THR A 186 1.75 19.43 -13.21
N LYS A 187 0.66 18.75 -13.60
CA LYS A 187 0.05 18.83 -14.93
C LYS A 187 1.08 18.72 -16.08
N GLY A 188 2.08 17.87 -15.86
CA GLY A 188 3.14 17.61 -16.83
C GLY A 188 4.33 18.57 -16.79
N GLY A 189 4.43 19.40 -15.74
CA GLY A 189 5.66 20.15 -15.43
C GLY A 189 6.67 19.30 -14.65
N GLY A 190 7.75 19.95 -14.18
CA GLY A 190 8.81 19.29 -13.40
C GLY A 190 9.40 18.08 -14.12
N VAL A 191 9.48 16.94 -13.43
CA VAL A 191 10.13 15.70 -13.90
C VAL A 191 9.61 15.22 -15.26
N TYR A 192 8.31 15.41 -15.56
CA TYR A 192 7.75 15.06 -16.87
C TYR A 192 8.29 15.91 -18.03
N LYS A 193 8.75 17.14 -17.73
CA LYS A 193 9.36 18.01 -18.72
C LYS A 193 10.87 17.73 -18.87
N GLU A 194 11.53 17.46 -17.73
CA GLU A 194 12.98 17.26 -17.70
C GLU A 194 13.40 15.87 -18.14
N PHE A 195 12.61 14.82 -17.80
CA PHE A 195 12.92 13.41 -18.07
C PHE A 195 11.71 12.68 -18.68
N PRO A 196 11.23 13.13 -19.87
CA PRO A 196 10.01 12.58 -20.47
C PRO A 196 10.10 11.08 -20.80
N GLU A 197 11.26 10.60 -21.22
CA GLU A 197 11.49 9.20 -21.54
C GLU A 197 11.40 8.32 -20.30
N GLU A 198 12.02 8.77 -19.19
CA GLU A 198 11.96 8.06 -17.91
C GLU A 198 10.53 7.94 -17.41
N MET A 199 9.75 9.02 -17.52
CA MET A 199 8.36 9.05 -17.11
C MET A 199 7.47 8.18 -18.01
N ALA A 200 7.78 8.07 -19.30
CA ALA A 200 7.11 7.17 -20.22
C ALA A 200 7.38 5.70 -19.86
N ARG A 201 8.66 5.33 -19.66
CA ARG A 201 9.07 3.99 -19.19
C ARG A 201 8.41 3.60 -17.86
N LYS A 202 8.47 4.50 -16.86
CA LYS A 202 7.81 4.33 -15.57
C LYS A 202 6.32 4.00 -15.73
N SER A 203 5.61 4.72 -16.59
CA SER A 203 4.18 4.52 -16.81
C SER A 203 3.88 3.16 -17.44
N ALA A 204 4.70 2.73 -18.41
CA ALA A 204 4.57 1.42 -19.04
C ALA A 204 4.84 0.27 -18.04
N ILE A 205 5.88 0.37 -17.21
CA ILE A 205 6.19 -0.61 -16.17
C ILE A 205 5.04 -0.73 -15.18
N ARG A 206 4.52 0.40 -14.66
CA ARG A 206 3.40 0.39 -13.71
C ARG A 206 2.19 -0.34 -14.27
N ARG A 207 1.83 -0.07 -15.53
CA ARG A 207 0.71 -0.75 -16.19
C ARG A 207 0.96 -2.24 -16.32
N ALA A 208 2.14 -2.63 -16.74
CA ALA A 208 2.51 -4.02 -16.95
C ALA A 208 2.51 -4.83 -15.63
N ILE A 209 3.04 -4.27 -14.52
CA ILE A 209 3.03 -4.93 -13.20
C ILE A 209 1.60 -5.21 -12.71
N LYS A 210 0.65 -4.31 -12.96
CA LYS A 210 -0.76 -4.52 -12.59
C LYS A 210 -1.37 -5.75 -13.28
N HIS A 211 -0.95 -6.03 -14.50
CA HIS A 211 -1.45 -7.19 -15.24
C HIS A 211 -0.90 -8.53 -14.75
N ILE A 212 0.32 -8.57 -14.19
CA ILE A 212 0.90 -9.83 -13.69
C ILE A 212 0.40 -10.24 -12.31
N GLY A 213 -0.25 -9.37 -11.55
CA GLY A 213 -0.90 -9.70 -10.28
C GLY A 213 -1.81 -10.93 -10.41
N TYR A 214 -2.51 -11.04 -11.55
CA TYR A 214 -3.36 -12.19 -11.86
C TYR A 214 -2.59 -13.54 -11.90
N PHE A 215 -1.35 -13.55 -12.37
CA PHE A 215 -0.51 -14.76 -12.39
C PHE A 215 0.10 -15.08 -11.03
N ILE A 216 0.55 -14.06 -10.32
CA ILE A 216 1.26 -14.24 -9.05
C ILE A 216 0.28 -14.57 -7.92
N LYS A 217 -0.96 -14.10 -7.99
CA LYS A 217 -2.04 -14.33 -6.99
C LYS A 217 -1.56 -14.04 -5.56
N SER A 218 -1.07 -12.84 -5.32
CA SER A 218 -0.51 -12.41 -4.04
C SER A 218 -1.32 -11.27 -3.45
N ASP A 219 -1.96 -11.50 -2.29
CA ASP A 219 -2.67 -10.48 -1.54
C ASP A 219 -1.75 -9.30 -1.18
N VAL A 220 -0.45 -9.55 -0.99
CA VAL A 220 0.55 -8.51 -0.71
C VAL A 220 0.76 -7.63 -1.94
N LEU A 221 0.94 -8.23 -3.12
CA LEU A 221 1.09 -7.49 -4.38
C LEU A 221 -0.19 -6.73 -4.72
N ASP A 222 -1.34 -7.38 -4.59
CA ASP A 222 -2.65 -6.78 -4.85
C ASP A 222 -2.89 -5.59 -3.93
N GLY A 223 -2.58 -5.70 -2.64
CA GLY A 223 -2.68 -4.59 -1.69
C GLY A 223 -1.78 -3.39 -2.05
N VAL A 224 -0.57 -3.62 -2.57
CA VAL A 224 0.31 -2.54 -3.03
C VAL A 224 -0.19 -1.93 -4.35
N ILE A 225 -0.73 -2.75 -5.25
CA ILE A 225 -1.38 -2.28 -6.49
C ILE A 225 -2.62 -1.43 -6.18
N ASP A 226 -3.40 -1.79 -5.17
CA ASP A 226 -4.58 -1.02 -4.76
C ASP A 226 -4.19 0.35 -4.23
N ILE A 227 -3.14 0.44 -3.40
CA ILE A 227 -2.59 1.73 -2.95
C ILE A 227 -2.16 2.59 -4.16
N ASP A 228 -1.54 1.97 -5.17
CA ASP A 228 -1.14 2.67 -6.40
C ASP A 228 -2.36 3.14 -7.21
N ASN A 229 -3.41 2.33 -7.30
CA ASN A 229 -4.63 2.64 -8.05
C ASN A 229 -5.44 3.79 -7.41
N GLU A 230 -5.52 3.83 -6.08
CA GLU A 230 -6.20 4.91 -5.36
C GLU A 230 -5.65 6.28 -5.77
N ASN A 231 -4.34 6.39 -5.99
CA ASN A 231 -3.68 7.64 -6.35
C ASN A 231 -4.02 8.13 -7.76
N TYR A 232 -4.36 7.22 -8.68
CA TYR A 232 -4.81 7.57 -10.05
C TYR A 232 -6.30 7.95 -10.12
N ASN A 233 -7.11 7.47 -9.18
CA ASN A 233 -8.55 7.78 -9.11
C ASN A 233 -8.85 9.12 -8.43
N PHE A 234 -7.87 9.73 -7.76
CA PHE A 234 -8.03 10.96 -6.99
C PHE A 234 -8.39 12.21 -7.82
N SER A 235 -8.33 12.15 -9.14
CA SER A 235 -8.42 13.38 -9.93
C SER A 235 -9.81 13.81 -10.39
N ASN A 236 -10.89 13.01 -10.32
CA ASN A 236 -12.17 13.48 -10.88
C ASN A 236 -13.52 12.97 -10.34
N SER A 237 -13.62 12.06 -9.38
CA SER A 237 -14.97 11.57 -9.02
C SER A 237 -15.25 11.20 -7.55
N ASN A 238 -14.31 11.33 -6.63
CA ASN A 238 -14.42 10.65 -5.35
C ASN A 238 -14.37 11.49 -4.06
N LEU A 239 -14.44 12.80 -4.12
CA LEU A 239 -14.62 13.58 -2.87
C LEU A 239 -15.93 13.18 -2.17
N LYS A 240 -17.03 12.98 -2.91
CA LYS A 240 -18.30 12.48 -2.35
C LYS A 240 -18.21 11.03 -1.89
N ALA A 241 -17.66 10.12 -2.70
CA ALA A 241 -17.55 8.70 -2.34
C ALA A 241 -16.55 8.42 -1.21
N ILE A 242 -15.55 9.29 -1.01
CA ILE A 242 -14.62 9.22 0.14
C ILE A 242 -15.28 9.71 1.40
N ASP A 243 -16.08 10.78 1.33
CA ASP A 243 -16.83 11.27 2.48
C ASP A 243 -17.90 10.26 2.89
N ASP A 244 -18.62 9.65 1.95
CA ASP A 244 -19.58 8.57 2.21
C ASP A 244 -18.91 7.31 2.80
N LYS A 245 -17.73 6.92 2.30
CA LYS A 245 -16.94 5.82 2.88
C LYS A 245 -16.34 6.17 4.26
N LYS A 246 -15.87 7.40 4.46
CA LYS A 246 -15.41 7.86 5.78
C LYS A 246 -16.55 7.85 6.79
N GLU A 247 -17.73 8.28 6.40
CA GLU A 247 -18.91 8.25 7.26
C GLU A 247 -19.31 6.81 7.59
N GLN A 248 -19.31 5.90 6.61
CA GLN A 248 -19.54 4.47 6.83
C GLN A 248 -18.49 3.84 7.74
N ILE A 249 -17.19 4.14 7.57
CA ILE A 249 -16.10 3.65 8.42
C ILE A 249 -16.26 4.21 9.84
N ASN A 250 -16.53 5.50 9.99
CA ASN A 250 -16.72 6.13 11.30
C ASN A 250 -17.95 5.56 12.02
N ASN A 251 -19.04 5.28 11.30
CA ASN A 251 -20.22 4.65 11.84
C ASN A 251 -19.92 3.20 12.28
N SER A 252 -19.18 2.44 11.47
CA SER A 252 -18.75 1.08 11.82
C SER A 252 -17.81 1.05 13.03
N ILE A 253 -16.89 2.02 13.16
CA ILE A 253 -16.00 2.16 14.33
C ILE A 253 -16.80 2.50 15.57
N LYS A 254 -17.77 3.40 15.46
CA LYS A 254 -18.67 3.77 16.57
C LYS A 254 -19.50 2.58 17.03
N GLU A 255 -20.09 1.85 16.10
CA GLU A 255 -20.86 0.63 16.35
C GLU A 255 -20.01 -0.46 17.02
N LEU A 256 -18.77 -0.66 16.56
CA LEU A 256 -17.84 -1.62 17.14
C LEU A 256 -17.44 -1.22 18.56
N LYS A 257 -17.28 0.05 18.83
CA LYS A 257 -17.01 0.57 20.18
C LYS A 257 -18.19 0.34 21.12
N GLU A 258 -19.40 0.67 20.68
CA GLU A 258 -20.63 0.48 21.47
C GLU A 258 -20.85 -1.00 21.81
N ILE A 259 -20.64 -1.91 20.86
CA ILE A 259 -20.77 -3.35 21.06
C ILE A 259 -19.67 -3.88 21.99
N LYS A 260 -18.45 -3.37 21.88
CA LYS A 260 -17.35 -3.72 22.77
C LYS A 260 -17.63 -3.26 24.20
N ASP A 261 -18.12 -2.05 24.37
CA ASP A 261 -18.52 -1.53 25.70
C ASP A 261 -19.63 -2.40 26.33
N GLN A 262 -20.59 -2.88 25.53
CA GLN A 262 -21.62 -3.83 25.97
C GLN A 262 -21.03 -5.19 26.35
N TYR A 263 -20.05 -5.69 25.59
CA TYR A 263 -19.35 -6.93 25.91
C TYR A 263 -18.52 -6.80 27.19
N ASP A 264 -17.80 -5.71 27.37
CA ASP A 264 -17.00 -5.44 28.57
C ASP A 264 -17.89 -5.32 29.82
N ALA A 265 -19.08 -4.70 29.70
CA ALA A 265 -20.09 -4.66 30.76
C ALA A 265 -20.59 -6.09 31.09
N PHE A 266 -20.94 -6.88 30.06
CA PHE A 266 -21.35 -8.27 30.22
C PHE A 266 -20.28 -9.13 30.91
N ILE A 267 -19.02 -9.00 30.56
CA ILE A 267 -17.90 -9.72 31.20
C ILE A 267 -17.80 -9.33 32.68
N LYS A 268 -17.89 -8.04 33.00
CA LYS A 268 -17.81 -7.51 34.35
C LYS A 268 -18.99 -7.96 35.22
N GLU A 269 -20.22 -7.90 34.71
CA GLU A 269 -21.44 -8.33 35.40
C GLU A 269 -21.41 -9.81 35.78
N ASN A 270 -20.75 -10.65 35.00
CA ASN A 270 -20.69 -12.09 35.23
C ASN A 270 -19.41 -12.56 35.93
N GLY A 271 -18.61 -11.62 36.44
CA GLY A 271 -17.39 -11.91 37.21
C GLY A 271 -16.32 -12.62 36.43
N ILE A 272 -16.29 -12.45 35.11
CA ILE A 272 -15.27 -13.02 34.22
C ILE A 272 -14.04 -12.13 34.25
N SER A 273 -12.86 -12.71 34.46
CA SER A 273 -11.62 -11.95 34.48
C SER A 273 -11.22 -11.48 33.06
N LYS A 274 -10.46 -10.41 33.00
CA LYS A 274 -9.95 -9.88 31.73
C LYS A 274 -9.15 -10.94 30.95
N LYS A 275 -8.38 -11.75 31.65
CA LYS A 275 -7.56 -12.81 31.05
C LYS A 275 -8.43 -13.90 30.39
N GLU A 276 -9.45 -14.39 31.09
CA GLU A 276 -10.39 -15.37 30.53
C GLU A 276 -11.13 -14.84 29.32
N SER A 277 -11.52 -13.55 29.35
CA SER A 277 -12.15 -12.88 28.22
C SER A 277 -11.23 -12.77 27.02
N GLU A 278 -9.98 -12.40 27.20
CA GLU A 278 -8.98 -12.29 26.14
C GLU A 278 -8.67 -13.65 25.52
N GLU A 279 -8.51 -14.68 26.34
CA GLU A 279 -8.31 -16.07 25.86
C GLU A 279 -9.51 -16.56 25.04
N PHE A 280 -10.73 -16.24 25.45
CA PHE A 280 -11.95 -16.58 24.73
C PHE A 280 -12.02 -15.85 23.38
N ILE A 281 -11.77 -14.53 23.34
CA ILE A 281 -11.76 -13.75 22.11
C ILE A 281 -10.75 -14.33 21.11
N LEU A 282 -9.55 -14.64 21.57
CA LEU A 282 -8.49 -15.21 20.72
C LEU A 282 -8.86 -16.62 20.23
N LYS A 283 -9.31 -17.50 21.14
CA LYS A 283 -9.65 -18.89 20.82
C LYS A 283 -10.76 -19.02 19.77
N TYR A 284 -11.79 -18.14 19.86
CA TYR A 284 -12.93 -18.19 18.95
C TYR A 284 -12.88 -17.11 17.86
N ASN A 285 -11.76 -16.38 17.75
CA ASN A 285 -11.50 -15.38 16.71
C ASN A 285 -12.60 -14.31 16.63
N ILE A 286 -12.98 -13.73 17.81
CA ILE A 286 -14.09 -12.80 17.96
C ILE A 286 -13.58 -11.37 17.72
N PHE A 287 -13.43 -10.96 16.45
CA PHE A 287 -12.89 -9.65 16.05
C PHE A 287 -13.82 -8.83 15.16
N THR A 288 -15.07 -9.28 14.96
CA THR A 288 -16.05 -8.58 14.13
C THR A 288 -17.30 -8.23 14.94
N ILE A 289 -18.01 -7.17 14.50
CA ILE A 289 -19.29 -6.74 15.07
C ILE A 289 -20.26 -7.92 15.22
N GLU A 290 -20.44 -8.68 14.13
CA GLU A 290 -21.34 -9.84 14.10
C GLU A 290 -20.99 -10.90 15.14
N LYS A 291 -19.71 -11.19 15.34
CA LYS A 291 -19.27 -12.17 16.34
C LYS A 291 -19.49 -11.69 17.77
N PHE A 292 -19.24 -10.42 18.05
CA PHE A 292 -19.57 -9.83 19.36
C PHE A 292 -21.09 -9.84 19.63
N GLN A 293 -21.89 -9.48 18.63
CA GLN A 293 -23.36 -9.56 18.71
C GLN A 293 -23.84 -10.98 18.98
N ASN A 294 -23.25 -11.98 18.30
CA ASN A 294 -23.58 -13.39 18.53
C ASN A 294 -23.24 -13.86 19.95
N VAL A 295 -22.14 -13.40 20.53
CA VAL A 295 -21.80 -13.68 21.93
C VAL A 295 -22.81 -13.06 22.88
N LEU A 296 -23.16 -11.78 22.65
CA LEU A 296 -24.14 -11.06 23.47
C LEU A 296 -25.57 -11.61 23.35
N ALA A 297 -25.93 -12.16 22.18
CA ALA A 297 -27.22 -12.83 21.97
C ALA A 297 -27.29 -14.20 22.67
N ASN A 298 -26.15 -14.88 22.89
CA ASN A 298 -26.06 -16.22 23.48
C ASN A 298 -25.31 -16.21 24.83
N LYS A 299 -25.64 -15.27 25.71
CA LYS A 299 -24.94 -14.97 26.98
C LYS A 299 -24.67 -16.18 27.86
N GLU A 300 -25.68 -17.04 28.10
CA GLU A 300 -25.53 -18.23 28.97
C GLU A 300 -24.51 -19.22 28.42
N LYS A 301 -24.56 -19.46 27.11
CA LYS A 301 -23.60 -20.37 26.43
C LYS A 301 -22.19 -19.78 26.47
N ALA A 302 -22.08 -18.49 26.23
CA ALA A 302 -20.79 -17.80 26.28
C ALA A 302 -20.15 -17.90 27.67
N ILE A 303 -20.91 -17.65 28.75
CA ILE A 303 -20.42 -17.75 30.14
C ILE A 303 -19.89 -19.17 30.41
N LYS A 304 -20.67 -20.20 30.10
CA LYS A 304 -20.25 -21.60 30.30
C LYS A 304 -18.99 -21.95 29.53
N THR A 305 -18.89 -21.48 28.29
CA THR A 305 -17.71 -21.71 27.45
C THR A 305 -16.48 -20.97 28.00
N ILE A 306 -16.62 -19.74 28.46
CA ILE A 306 -15.52 -18.94 29.04
C ILE A 306 -15.02 -19.58 30.33
N LYS A 307 -15.93 -20.05 31.18
CA LYS A 307 -15.60 -20.70 32.48
C LYS A 307 -15.17 -22.15 32.33
N GLY A 308 -15.14 -22.70 31.12
CA GLY A 308 -14.72 -24.08 30.88
C GLY A 308 -15.73 -25.14 31.35
N GLU A 309 -17.02 -24.76 31.42
CA GLU A 309 -18.12 -25.63 31.84
C GLU A 309 -18.83 -26.32 30.65
N LEU A 310 -18.31 -26.08 29.42
CA LEU A 310 -18.80 -26.66 28.15
C LEU A 310 -17.65 -27.28 27.37
#